data_301b4ab4d0beba4ba744a07a2f2b50aa
#
_entry.id   301b4ab4d0beba4ba744a07a2f2b50aa
#
_cell.length_a   1.000
_cell.length_b   1.000
_cell.length_c   1.000
_cell.angle_alpha   90.00
_cell.angle_beta   90.00
_cell.angle_gamma   90.00
#
_symmetry.space_group_name_H-M   'P 1'
#
loop_
_entity.id
_entity.type
_entity.pdbx_description
1 polymer ?
#
loop_
_entity_poly.entity_id
_entity_poly.type
_entity_poly.pdbx_seq_one_letter_code
_entity_poly.pdbx_strand_id
1 'polypeptide(L)'
;MSRVPLLADGARVFADHDFGVNHQMLLMGAGADLIASRGEMSRVDLDAVAFGSHQRALRAQKEERFASIVPIATSKGLVCSDECVRPSLTLDLSLIHI
;
A
#
# COMPACT_ATOMS: atom_id res chain seq x y z
N MET A 1 8.25 -7.82 -4.56
CA MET A 1 8.10 -6.41 -4.97
C MET A 1 9.12 -6.07 -6.04
N SER A 2 8.72 -5.38 -7.10
CA SER A 2 9.64 -4.89 -8.12
C SER A 2 10.59 -3.85 -7.52
N ARG A 3 11.89 -3.97 -7.77
CA ARG A 3 12.89 -2.96 -7.41
C ARG A 3 12.99 -1.81 -8.41
N VAL A 4 12.25 -1.90 -9.50
CA VAL A 4 12.22 -0.86 -10.53
C VAL A 4 11.28 0.26 -10.06
N PRO A 5 11.73 1.50 -9.99
CA PRO A 5 10.85 2.62 -9.67
C PRO A 5 9.68 2.68 -10.64
N LEU A 6 8.49 2.95 -10.15
CA LEU A 6 7.24 2.93 -10.92
C LEU A 6 7.28 3.78 -12.20
N LEU A 7 8.11 4.80 -12.25
CA LEU A 7 8.24 5.73 -13.37
C LEU A 7 9.54 5.58 -14.17
N ALA A 8 10.38 4.59 -13.88
CA ALA A 8 11.70 4.48 -14.51
C ALA A 8 11.61 4.38 -16.05
N ASP A 9 10.68 3.57 -16.56
CA ASP A 9 10.52 3.32 -17.99
C ASP A 9 9.39 4.15 -18.63
N GLY A 10 8.49 4.70 -17.82
CA GLY A 10 7.32 5.46 -18.29
C GLY A 10 7.41 6.96 -18.08
N ALA A 11 8.53 7.47 -17.53
CA ALA A 11 8.66 8.87 -17.14
C ALA A 11 8.37 9.86 -18.29
N ARG A 12 8.78 9.56 -19.51
CA ARG A 12 8.52 10.41 -20.70
C ARG A 12 7.03 10.48 -21.06
N VAL A 13 6.35 9.34 -20.99
CA VAL A 13 4.91 9.24 -21.28
C VAL A 13 4.10 10.00 -20.23
N PHE A 14 4.47 9.87 -18.96
CA PHE A 14 3.81 10.57 -17.86
C PHE A 14 4.13 12.06 -17.79
N ALA A 15 5.25 12.50 -18.37
CA ALA A 15 5.62 13.90 -18.47
C ALA A 15 4.97 14.60 -19.68
N ASP A 16 4.40 13.85 -20.62
CA ASP A 16 3.70 14.40 -21.77
C ASP A 16 2.35 15.00 -21.32
N HIS A 17 2.21 16.32 -21.48
CA HIS A 17 1.01 17.05 -21.06
C HIS A 17 -0.22 16.58 -21.83
N ASP A 18 -0.11 16.41 -23.13
CA ASP A 18 -1.25 16.03 -23.98
C ASP A 18 -1.72 14.61 -23.68
N PHE A 19 -0.78 13.69 -23.40
CA PHE A 19 -1.10 12.35 -22.94
C PHE A 19 -1.82 12.39 -21.58
N GLY A 20 -1.33 13.18 -20.63
CA GLY A 20 -1.93 13.32 -19.30
C GLY A 20 -3.36 13.85 -19.37
N VAL A 21 -3.61 14.88 -20.17
CA VAL A 21 -4.94 15.49 -20.36
C VAL A 21 -5.91 14.53 -21.05
N ASN A 22 -5.48 13.90 -22.15
CA ASN A 22 -6.35 13.01 -22.93
C ASN A 22 -6.70 11.70 -22.23
N HIS A 23 -5.81 11.19 -21.36
CA HIS A 23 -5.99 9.93 -20.66
C HIS A 23 -6.33 10.10 -19.17
N GLN A 24 -6.55 11.33 -18.72
CA GLN A 24 -6.90 11.65 -17.32
C GLN A 24 -5.95 10.96 -16.32
N MET A 25 -4.65 11.02 -16.59
CA MET A 25 -3.65 10.37 -15.75
C MET A 25 -3.60 11.01 -14.36
N LEU A 26 -3.96 10.22 -13.37
CA LEU A 26 -3.88 10.60 -11.96
C LEU A 26 -2.82 9.75 -11.26
N LEU A 27 -2.03 10.35 -10.38
CA LEU A 27 -1.22 9.62 -9.42
C LEU A 27 -2.13 8.77 -8.54
N MET A 28 -1.68 7.59 -8.12
CA MET A 28 -2.49 6.65 -7.33
C MET A 28 -3.07 7.30 -6.07
N GLY A 29 -2.29 8.12 -5.36
CA GLY A 29 -2.76 8.86 -4.19
C GLY A 29 -3.89 9.84 -4.53
N ALA A 30 -3.69 10.66 -5.57
CA ALA A 30 -4.72 11.60 -6.02
C ALA A 30 -5.99 10.89 -6.51
N GLY A 31 -5.85 9.73 -7.16
CA GLY A 31 -6.99 8.90 -7.55
C GLY A 31 -7.76 8.36 -6.33
N ALA A 32 -7.05 7.90 -5.31
CA ALA A 32 -7.65 7.43 -4.07
C ALA A 32 -8.38 8.56 -3.33
N ASP A 33 -7.76 9.75 -3.23
CA ASP A 33 -8.38 10.92 -2.62
C ASP A 33 -9.65 11.38 -3.36
N LEU A 34 -9.62 11.31 -4.70
CA LEU A 34 -10.79 11.63 -5.52
C LEU A 34 -11.95 10.64 -5.26
N ILE A 35 -11.66 9.35 -5.15
CA ILE A 35 -12.65 8.33 -4.83
C ILE A 35 -13.22 8.56 -3.43
N ALA A 36 -12.36 8.79 -2.45
CA ALA A 36 -12.78 9.07 -1.07
C ALA A 36 -13.66 10.32 -0.99
N SER A 37 -13.28 11.40 -1.70
CA SER A 37 -14.05 12.64 -1.75
C SER A 37 -15.42 12.46 -2.42
N ARG A 38 -15.48 11.74 -3.53
CA ARG A 38 -16.76 11.45 -4.22
C ARG A 38 -17.66 10.51 -3.44
N GLY A 39 -17.08 9.61 -2.66
CA GLY A 39 -17.80 8.70 -1.78
C GLY A 39 -18.15 9.29 -0.42
N GLU A 40 -17.80 10.57 -0.18
CA GLU A 40 -17.98 11.24 1.11
C GLU A 40 -17.41 10.45 2.30
N MET A 41 -16.33 9.71 2.05
CA MET A 41 -15.68 8.88 3.06
C MET A 41 -14.91 9.76 4.04
N SER A 42 -15.20 9.60 5.32
CA SER A 42 -14.45 10.32 6.36
C SER A 42 -13.04 9.75 6.55
N ARG A 43 -12.13 10.56 7.06
CA ARG A 43 -10.79 10.12 7.41
C ARG A 43 -10.84 8.96 8.42
N VAL A 44 -11.74 9.03 9.39
CA VAL A 44 -11.90 7.99 10.42
C VAL A 44 -12.31 6.65 9.81
N ASP A 45 -13.19 6.66 8.80
CA ASP A 45 -13.59 5.43 8.10
C ASP A 45 -12.41 4.81 7.35
N LEU A 46 -11.61 5.63 6.67
CA LEU A 46 -10.43 5.16 5.94
C LEU A 46 -9.37 4.57 6.89
N ASP A 47 -9.12 5.22 8.01
CA ASP A 47 -8.18 4.74 9.03
C ASP A 47 -8.67 3.45 9.70
N ALA A 48 -9.97 3.33 9.95
CA ALA A 48 -10.57 2.10 10.47
C ALA A 48 -10.38 0.91 9.51
N VAL A 49 -10.53 1.13 8.20
CA VAL A 49 -10.27 0.11 7.18
C VAL A 49 -8.80 -0.29 7.15
N ALA A 50 -7.88 0.68 7.18
CA ALA A 50 -6.44 0.44 7.21
C ALA A 50 -6.03 -0.34 8.46
N PHE A 51 -6.47 0.09 9.63
CA PHE A 51 -6.21 -0.60 10.90
C PHE A 51 -6.77 -2.02 10.89
N GLY A 52 -8.03 -2.20 10.48
CA GLY A 52 -8.66 -3.52 10.36
C GLY A 52 -7.92 -4.44 9.39
N SER A 53 -7.34 -3.91 8.32
CA SER A 53 -6.50 -4.66 7.38
C SER A 53 -5.24 -5.19 8.06
N HIS A 54 -4.51 -4.35 8.81
CA HIS A 54 -3.33 -4.77 9.56
C HIS A 54 -3.67 -5.82 10.63
N GLN A 55 -4.78 -5.66 11.36
CA GLN A 55 -5.21 -6.63 12.37
C GLN A 55 -5.54 -8.00 11.76
N ARG A 56 -6.19 -8.02 10.58
CA ARG A 56 -6.45 -9.27 9.86
C ARG A 56 -5.17 -9.93 9.38
N ALA A 57 -4.21 -9.16 8.86
CA ALA A 57 -2.91 -9.67 8.43
C ALA A 57 -2.11 -10.26 9.59
N LEU A 58 -2.05 -9.58 10.74
CA LEU A 58 -1.41 -10.09 11.96
C LEU A 58 -2.03 -11.40 12.44
N ARG A 59 -3.36 -11.49 12.42
CA ARG A 59 -4.06 -12.72 12.78
C ARG A 59 -3.71 -13.85 11.83
N ALA A 60 -3.72 -13.59 10.51
CA ALA A 60 -3.38 -14.57 9.51
C ALA A 60 -1.93 -15.07 9.63
N GLN A 61 -0.99 -14.20 10.00
CA GLN A 61 0.39 -14.61 10.32
C GLN A 61 0.46 -15.52 11.53
N LYS A 62 -0.24 -15.18 12.62
CA LYS A 62 -0.28 -16.01 13.84
C LYS A 62 -0.93 -17.37 13.63
N GLU A 63 -1.91 -17.45 12.74
CA GLU A 63 -2.63 -18.68 12.38
C GLU A 63 -1.94 -19.45 11.24
N GLU A 64 -0.71 -19.03 10.85
CA GLU A 64 0.10 -19.67 9.79
C GLU A 64 -0.63 -19.85 8.46
N ARG A 65 -1.54 -18.91 8.13
CA ARG A 65 -2.36 -18.98 6.90
C ARG A 65 -1.61 -18.62 5.62
N PHE A 66 -0.38 -18.14 5.71
CA PHE A 66 0.44 -17.73 4.57
C PHE A 66 1.31 -18.86 4.03
N ALA A 67 0.72 -20.01 3.74
CA ALA A 67 1.41 -21.17 3.17
C ALA A 67 2.05 -20.90 1.78
N SER A 68 1.63 -19.84 1.11
CA SER A 68 2.17 -19.41 -0.20
C SER A 68 3.47 -18.60 -0.10
N ILE A 69 3.88 -18.18 1.10
CA ILE A 69 5.16 -17.47 1.28
C ILE A 69 6.31 -18.46 1.14
N VAL A 70 7.15 -18.25 0.13
CA VAL A 70 8.35 -19.06 -0.11
C VAL A 70 9.53 -18.42 0.63
N PRO A 71 10.17 -19.14 1.55
CA PRO A 71 11.36 -18.64 2.24
C PRO A 71 12.51 -18.37 1.27
N ILE A 72 13.18 -17.23 1.43
CA ILE A 72 14.31 -16.81 0.59
C ILE A 72 15.56 -16.68 1.46
N ALA A 73 16.62 -17.42 1.09
CA ALA A 73 17.92 -17.27 1.72
C ALA A 73 18.60 -15.97 1.25
N THR A 74 19.06 -15.16 2.20
CA THR A 74 19.80 -13.94 1.94
C THR A 74 21.15 -13.97 2.68
N SER A 75 22.04 -13.03 2.38
CA SER A 75 23.29 -12.86 3.11
C SER A 75 23.11 -12.53 4.60
N LYS A 76 21.90 -12.09 4.99
CA LYS A 76 21.54 -11.73 6.38
C LYS A 76 20.71 -12.80 7.08
N GLY A 77 20.42 -13.93 6.43
CA GLY A 77 19.59 -15.01 6.95
C GLY A 77 18.38 -15.31 6.09
N LEU A 78 17.49 -16.16 6.61
CA LEU A 78 16.27 -16.58 5.93
C LEU A 78 15.16 -15.53 6.12
N VAL A 79 14.62 -15.04 5.03
CA VAL A 79 13.44 -14.16 5.02
C VAL A 79 12.21 -15.02 4.69
N CYS A 80 11.28 -15.14 5.63
CA CYS A 80 10.09 -15.98 5.51
C CYS A 80 8.80 -15.29 5.98
N SER A 81 8.85 -14.00 6.27
CA SER A 81 7.67 -13.23 6.71
C SER A 81 7.54 -11.92 5.96
N ASP A 82 6.31 -11.41 5.87
CA ASP A 82 6.04 -10.07 5.34
C ASP A 82 6.37 -9.01 6.40
N GLU A 83 7.32 -8.14 6.09
CA GLU A 83 7.76 -7.04 6.96
C GLU A 83 6.87 -5.80 6.87
N CYS A 84 5.91 -5.76 5.93
CA CYS A 84 5.00 -4.61 5.77
C CYS A 84 3.93 -4.57 6.87
N VAL A 85 3.67 -5.68 7.53
CA VAL A 85 2.71 -5.76 8.63
C VAL A 85 3.35 -5.21 9.91
N ARG A 86 2.78 -4.15 10.47
CA ARG A 86 3.30 -3.48 11.67
C ARG A 86 2.50 -3.89 12.91
N PRO A 87 3.08 -4.70 13.82
CA PRO A 87 2.38 -5.17 15.02
C PRO A 87 2.02 -4.04 16.00
N SER A 88 2.81 -2.95 15.98
CA SER A 88 2.64 -1.79 16.85
C SER A 88 1.68 -0.72 16.31
N LEU A 89 1.02 -0.98 15.17
CA LEU A 89 0.07 -0.01 14.62
C LEU A 89 -1.15 0.10 15.53
N THR A 90 -1.41 1.30 16.04
CA THR A 90 -2.63 1.69 16.75
C THR A 90 -3.45 2.64 15.90
N LEU A 91 -4.74 2.83 16.21
CA LEU A 91 -5.58 3.83 15.54
C LEU A 91 -5.00 5.23 15.66
N ASP A 92 -4.47 5.60 16.83
CA ASP A 92 -3.86 6.92 17.04
C ASP A 92 -2.63 7.13 16.16
N LEU A 93 -1.80 6.10 15.97
CA LEU A 93 -0.64 6.17 15.06
C LEU A 93 -1.04 6.21 13.59
N SER A 94 -2.17 5.63 13.21
CA SER A 94 -2.72 5.73 11.86
C SER A 94 -3.09 7.17 11.52
N LEU A 95 -3.62 7.92 12.47
CA LEU A 95 -4.02 9.32 12.31
C LEU A 95 -2.84 10.29 12.15
N ILE A 96 -1.64 9.93 12.60
CA ILE A 96 -0.47 10.82 12.63
C ILE A 96 0.37 10.72 11.34
N HIS A 97 0.29 9.63 10.60
CA HIS A 97 1.23 9.29 9.53
C HIS A 97 0.77 9.59 8.10
N ILE A 98 -0.29 10.35 7.93
CA ILE A 98 -0.74 10.76 6.58
C ILE A 98 -0.94 12.26 6.50
#